data_14d4c280521ffd14fa970ef68d817102
#
_entry.id   14d4c280521ffd14fa970ef68d817102
#
_cell.length_a   1.000
_cell.length_b   1.000
_cell.length_c   1.000
_cell.angle_alpha   90.00
_cell.angle_beta   90.00
_cell.angle_gamma   90.00
#
_symmetry.space_group_name_H-M   'P 1'
#
loop_
_entity.id
_entity.type
_entity.pdbx_description
1 polymer ?
#
loop_
_entity_poly.entity_id
_entity_poly.type
_entity_poly.pdbx_seq_one_letter_code
_entity_poly.pdbx_strand_id
1 'polypeptide(L)'
;VISFVATIILTTQLHKIAINYVYTEPTTRTTVLGTLSDKEKKKAENLTEQDNYFLNKFKGKLDVTVDDIKKAMIKSDYYTESDENLTTDSERILKKLKIINSEQMKWFEELIAMGIAVMGYMAPVWLMIFQKKMRQMEMENEVMQFQTIILMLMKIERISVEMILEWLERYSNI
;
A
#
# COMPACT_ATOMS: atom_id res chain seq x y z
N VAL A 1 -7.32 16.34 6.03
CA VAL A 1 -8.62 15.67 5.84
C VAL A 1 -8.65 14.98 4.47
N ILE A 2 -8.38 15.70 3.36
CA ILE A 2 -8.42 15.14 1.99
C ILE A 2 -7.46 13.94 1.83
N SER A 3 -6.23 14.05 2.31
CA SER A 3 -5.24 12.96 2.25
C SER A 3 -5.70 11.72 3.02
N PHE A 4 -6.30 11.89 4.20
CA PHE A 4 -6.83 10.80 5.02
C PHE A 4 -7.97 10.07 4.29
N VAL A 5 -8.95 10.82 3.78
CA VAL A 5 -10.08 10.26 3.03
C VAL A 5 -9.60 9.52 1.78
N ALA A 6 -8.66 10.11 1.03
CA ALA A 6 -8.08 9.47 -0.16
C ALA A 6 -7.37 8.14 0.19
N THR A 7 -6.60 8.09 1.28
CA THR A 7 -5.91 6.87 1.72
C THR A 7 -6.91 5.78 2.09
N ILE A 8 -7.95 6.10 2.85
CA ILE A 8 -8.99 5.12 3.21
C ILE A 8 -9.71 4.59 1.97
N ILE A 9 -10.10 5.49 1.05
CA ILE A 9 -10.78 5.08 -0.19
C ILE A 9 -9.87 4.14 -1.00
N LEU A 10 -8.60 4.49 -1.17
CA LEU A 10 -7.64 3.68 -1.92
C LEU A 10 -7.47 2.29 -1.28
N THR A 11 -7.25 2.23 0.03
CA THR A 11 -7.08 0.96 0.76
C THR A 11 -8.34 0.10 0.64
N THR A 12 -9.53 0.70 0.82
CA THR A 12 -10.81 -0.01 0.67
C THR A 12 -11.01 -0.55 -0.75
N GLN A 13 -10.63 0.20 -1.77
CA GLN A 13 -10.73 -0.27 -3.17
C GLN A 13 -9.76 -1.41 -3.46
N LEU A 14 -8.54 -1.38 -2.95
CA LEU A 14 -7.58 -2.48 -3.09
C LEU A 14 -8.11 -3.77 -2.47
N HIS A 15 -8.65 -3.72 -1.25
CA HIS A 15 -9.27 -4.89 -0.61
C HIS A 15 -10.48 -5.41 -1.40
N LYS A 16 -11.33 -4.53 -1.92
CA LYS A 16 -12.45 -4.93 -2.78
C LYS A 16 -11.99 -5.63 -4.06
N ILE A 17 -10.93 -5.13 -4.70
CA ILE A 17 -10.38 -5.74 -5.91
C ILE A 17 -9.83 -7.14 -5.59
N ALA A 18 -9.06 -7.30 -4.51
CA ALA A 18 -8.51 -8.58 -4.09
C ALA A 18 -9.62 -9.60 -3.78
N ILE A 19 -10.65 -9.19 -3.04
CA ILE A 19 -11.81 -10.04 -2.73
C ILE A 19 -12.57 -10.41 -4.00
N ASN A 20 -12.86 -9.44 -4.89
CA ASN A 20 -13.54 -9.71 -6.15
C ASN A 20 -12.77 -10.70 -7.04
N TYR A 21 -11.44 -10.62 -7.05
CA TYR A 21 -10.62 -11.57 -7.78
C TYR A 21 -10.90 -13.02 -7.34
N VAL A 22 -10.99 -13.27 -6.01
CA VAL A 22 -11.29 -14.61 -5.48
C VAL A 22 -12.67 -15.10 -5.88
N TYR A 23 -13.66 -14.19 -5.98
CA TYR A 23 -15.02 -14.54 -6.41
C TYR A 23 -15.14 -14.78 -7.92
N THR A 24 -14.31 -14.11 -8.72
CA THR A 24 -14.37 -14.17 -10.20
C THR A 24 -13.40 -15.18 -10.80
N GLU A 25 -12.42 -15.67 -10.02
CA GLU A 25 -11.47 -16.67 -10.48
C GLU A 25 -12.21 -17.96 -10.86
N PRO A 26 -12.10 -18.41 -12.14
CA PRO A 26 -12.82 -19.60 -12.61
C PRO A 26 -12.35 -20.84 -11.86
N THR A 27 -13.29 -21.54 -11.25
CA THR A 27 -13.01 -22.75 -10.48
C THR A 27 -12.93 -23.94 -11.41
N THR A 28 -11.73 -24.52 -11.56
CA THR A 28 -11.51 -25.76 -12.30
C THR A 28 -11.00 -26.85 -11.37
N ARG A 29 -11.50 -28.08 -11.53
CA ARG A 29 -11.01 -29.26 -10.78
C ARG A 29 -9.69 -29.79 -11.32
N THR A 30 -9.35 -29.45 -12.56
CA THR A 30 -8.13 -29.87 -13.24
C THR A 30 -7.32 -28.63 -13.65
N THR A 31 -5.99 -28.74 -13.50
CA THR A 31 -5.05 -27.74 -14.01
C THR A 31 -4.99 -27.84 -15.53
N VAL A 32 -5.80 -27.06 -16.23
CA VAL A 32 -5.82 -27.04 -17.69
C VAL A 32 -4.81 -26.01 -18.18
N LEU A 33 -3.72 -26.46 -18.77
CA LEU A 33 -2.79 -25.65 -19.54
C LEU A 33 -3.37 -25.48 -20.95
N GLY A 34 -4.19 -24.43 -21.16
CA GLY A 34 -4.75 -24.12 -22.47
C GLY A 34 -6.10 -23.41 -22.41
N THR A 35 -6.66 -23.10 -23.59
CA THR A 35 -7.99 -22.52 -23.72
C THR A 35 -9.07 -23.56 -23.42
N LEU A 36 -9.87 -23.30 -22.37
CA LEU A 36 -11.00 -24.15 -21.99
C LEU A 36 -12.02 -24.28 -23.14
N SER A 37 -12.48 -25.50 -23.37
CA SER A 37 -13.62 -25.77 -24.27
C SER A 37 -14.89 -25.12 -23.70
N ASP A 38 -15.88 -24.80 -24.55
CA ASP A 38 -17.13 -24.13 -24.11
C ASP A 38 -17.93 -24.98 -23.07
N LYS A 39 -17.82 -26.31 -23.14
CA LYS A 39 -18.40 -27.20 -22.12
C LYS A 39 -17.69 -27.11 -20.77
N GLU A 40 -16.36 -26.93 -20.79
CA GLU A 40 -15.56 -26.81 -19.58
C GLU A 40 -15.74 -25.43 -18.95
N LYS A 41 -15.91 -24.38 -19.75
CA LYS A 41 -16.24 -23.03 -19.26
C LYS A 41 -17.56 -23.04 -18.50
N LYS A 42 -18.63 -23.63 -19.05
CA LYS A 42 -19.93 -23.73 -18.36
C LYS A 42 -19.83 -24.54 -17.05
N LYS A 43 -19.02 -25.62 -17.04
CA LYS A 43 -18.78 -26.37 -15.79
C LYS A 43 -18.02 -25.54 -14.76
N ALA A 44 -17.02 -24.79 -15.19
CA ALA A 44 -16.25 -23.90 -14.33
C ALA A 44 -17.13 -22.77 -13.77
N GLU A 45 -18.00 -22.18 -14.57
CA GLU A 45 -18.98 -21.17 -14.13
C GLU A 45 -19.92 -21.72 -13.06
N ASN A 46 -20.54 -22.89 -13.28
CA ASN A 46 -21.41 -23.53 -12.31
C ASN A 46 -20.68 -23.85 -11.00
N LEU A 47 -19.44 -24.36 -11.05
CA LEU A 47 -18.64 -24.60 -9.87
C LEU A 47 -18.28 -23.31 -9.14
N THR A 48 -18.00 -22.24 -9.89
CA THR A 48 -17.73 -20.93 -9.31
C THR A 48 -18.95 -20.33 -8.61
N GLU A 49 -20.16 -20.49 -9.18
CA GLU A 49 -21.41 -20.07 -8.55
C GLU A 49 -21.69 -20.85 -7.25
N GLN A 50 -21.47 -22.17 -7.28
CA GLN A 50 -21.59 -23.00 -6.08
C GLN A 50 -20.58 -22.57 -4.99
N ASP A 51 -19.32 -22.40 -5.34
CA ASP A 51 -18.30 -21.91 -4.41
C ASP A 51 -18.72 -20.56 -3.82
N ASN A 52 -19.18 -19.63 -4.64
CA ASN A 52 -19.60 -18.30 -4.20
C ASN A 52 -20.79 -18.34 -3.24
N TYR A 53 -21.73 -19.28 -3.45
CA TYR A 53 -22.83 -19.50 -2.52
C TYR A 53 -22.32 -19.86 -1.12
N PHE A 54 -21.40 -20.82 -1.03
CA PHE A 54 -20.81 -21.25 0.25
C PHE A 54 -19.90 -20.19 0.85
N LEU A 55 -19.11 -19.50 0.04
CA LEU A 55 -18.28 -18.38 0.50
C LEU A 55 -19.10 -17.28 1.16
N ASN A 56 -20.22 -16.89 0.56
CA ASN A 56 -21.13 -15.89 1.14
C ASN A 56 -21.78 -16.37 2.44
N LYS A 57 -22.09 -17.65 2.56
CA LYS A 57 -22.69 -18.25 3.77
C LYS A 57 -21.73 -18.26 4.96
N PHE A 58 -20.44 -18.41 4.72
CA PHE A 58 -19.40 -18.51 5.75
C PHE A 58 -18.54 -17.23 5.88
N LYS A 59 -18.78 -16.23 5.06
CA LYS A 59 -18.04 -14.95 5.09
C LYS A 59 -18.10 -14.32 6.50
N GLY A 60 -16.93 -13.93 7.02
CA GLY A 60 -16.83 -13.30 8.34
C GLY A 60 -16.81 -14.28 9.53
N LYS A 61 -16.92 -15.58 9.31
CA LYS A 61 -16.71 -16.59 10.36
C LYS A 61 -15.24 -16.99 10.39
N LEU A 62 -14.59 -16.81 11.54
CA LEU A 62 -13.14 -17.06 11.68
C LEU A 62 -12.80 -18.54 11.92
N ASP A 63 -13.69 -19.29 12.59
CA ASP A 63 -13.43 -20.67 13.03
C ASP A 63 -14.22 -21.71 12.20
N VAL A 64 -14.17 -21.56 10.87
CA VAL A 64 -14.82 -22.52 9.97
C VAL A 64 -13.88 -23.68 9.70
N THR A 65 -14.36 -24.90 9.95
CA THR A 65 -13.63 -26.13 9.66
C THR A 65 -14.08 -26.75 8.32
N VAL A 66 -13.26 -27.66 7.79
CA VAL A 66 -13.62 -28.44 6.58
C VAL A 66 -14.93 -29.22 6.80
N ASP A 67 -15.14 -29.74 8.01
CA ASP A 67 -16.34 -30.52 8.35
C ASP A 67 -17.60 -29.67 8.38
N ASP A 68 -17.50 -28.39 8.79
CA ASP A 68 -18.65 -27.48 8.76
C ASP A 68 -19.07 -27.16 7.32
N ILE A 69 -18.09 -27.01 6.43
CA ILE A 69 -18.35 -26.80 5.00
C ILE A 69 -18.96 -28.07 4.39
N LYS A 70 -18.41 -29.25 4.68
CA LYS A 70 -18.98 -30.54 4.21
C LYS A 70 -20.44 -30.73 4.62
N LYS A 71 -20.73 -30.51 5.90
CA LYS A 71 -22.11 -30.57 6.41
C LYS A 71 -23.04 -29.58 5.70
N ALA A 72 -22.56 -28.37 5.43
CA ALA A 72 -23.34 -27.37 4.71
C ALA A 72 -23.55 -27.74 3.24
N MET A 73 -22.56 -28.37 2.59
CA MET A 73 -22.64 -28.85 1.21
C MET A 73 -23.65 -29.99 1.06
N ILE A 74 -23.63 -30.97 1.97
CA ILE A 74 -24.59 -32.09 2.00
C ILE A 74 -26.00 -31.55 2.25
N LYS A 75 -26.16 -30.60 3.18
CA LYS A 75 -27.47 -30.00 3.51
C LYS A 75 -28.05 -29.15 2.38
N SER A 76 -27.26 -28.74 1.41
CA SER A 76 -27.70 -27.88 0.29
C SER A 76 -28.16 -28.66 -0.94
N ASP A 77 -28.23 -29.99 -0.88
CA ASP A 77 -28.59 -30.91 -1.98
C ASP A 77 -27.68 -30.85 -3.22
N TYR A 78 -26.59 -30.06 -3.17
CA TYR A 78 -25.60 -30.01 -4.26
C TYR A 78 -24.66 -31.21 -4.25
N TYR A 79 -24.46 -31.84 -3.10
CA TYR A 79 -23.54 -32.94 -2.89
C TYR A 79 -24.17 -34.07 -2.09
N THR A 80 -23.76 -35.31 -2.39
CA THR A 80 -24.11 -36.48 -1.60
C THR A 80 -22.91 -36.89 -0.74
N GLU A 81 -23.13 -37.55 0.38
CA GLU A 81 -22.08 -38.03 1.29
C GLU A 81 -21.04 -38.92 0.60
N SER A 82 -21.42 -39.61 -0.45
CA SER A 82 -20.57 -40.51 -1.25
C SER A 82 -19.80 -39.79 -2.38
N ASP A 83 -19.90 -38.49 -2.51
CA ASP A 83 -19.25 -37.75 -3.59
C ASP A 83 -17.73 -37.64 -3.33
N GLU A 84 -16.94 -38.26 -4.22
CA GLU A 84 -15.49 -38.27 -4.17
C GLU A 84 -14.89 -36.86 -4.13
N ASN A 85 -15.59 -35.87 -4.71
CA ASN A 85 -15.13 -34.51 -4.81
C ASN A 85 -15.48 -33.65 -3.58
N LEU A 86 -16.34 -34.16 -2.66
CA LEU A 86 -16.81 -33.41 -1.49
C LEU A 86 -15.64 -32.88 -0.64
N THR A 87 -14.63 -33.69 -0.42
CA THR A 87 -13.46 -33.31 0.39
C THR A 87 -12.62 -32.28 -0.34
N THR A 88 -12.30 -32.49 -1.61
CA THR A 88 -11.48 -31.59 -2.42
C THR A 88 -12.15 -30.22 -2.59
N ASP A 89 -13.46 -30.22 -2.85
CA ASP A 89 -14.23 -28.99 -3.03
C ASP A 89 -14.38 -28.22 -1.70
N SER A 90 -14.58 -28.94 -0.58
CA SER A 90 -14.64 -28.31 0.74
C SER A 90 -13.31 -27.68 1.17
N GLU A 91 -12.18 -28.33 0.89
CA GLU A 91 -10.84 -27.77 1.15
C GLU A 91 -10.58 -26.55 0.26
N ARG A 92 -10.99 -26.58 -1.00
CA ARG A 92 -10.88 -25.45 -1.92
C ARG A 92 -11.67 -24.25 -1.41
N ILE A 93 -12.93 -24.46 -0.99
CA ILE A 93 -13.79 -23.40 -0.44
C ILE A 93 -13.17 -22.84 0.85
N LEU A 94 -12.64 -23.69 1.74
CA LEU A 94 -11.96 -23.25 2.94
C LEU A 94 -10.73 -22.38 2.63
N LYS A 95 -9.95 -22.79 1.63
CA LYS A 95 -8.78 -22.01 1.19
C LYS A 95 -9.18 -20.64 0.64
N LYS A 96 -10.19 -20.56 -0.20
CA LYS A 96 -10.77 -19.30 -0.69
C LYS A 96 -11.31 -18.44 0.45
N LEU A 97 -12.02 -19.04 1.42
CA LEU A 97 -12.56 -18.36 2.59
C LEU A 97 -11.45 -17.76 3.46
N LYS A 98 -10.36 -18.49 3.67
CA LYS A 98 -9.18 -17.96 4.40
C LYS A 98 -8.59 -16.76 3.71
N ILE A 99 -8.48 -16.76 2.38
CA ILE A 99 -7.99 -15.61 1.61
C ILE A 99 -8.95 -14.42 1.78
N ILE A 100 -10.26 -14.62 1.62
CA ILE A 100 -11.25 -13.55 1.78
C ILE A 100 -11.19 -12.96 3.20
N ASN A 101 -11.10 -13.80 4.22
CA ASN A 101 -11.04 -13.34 5.61
C ASN A 101 -9.69 -12.67 5.94
N SER A 102 -8.58 -13.06 5.29
CA SER A 102 -7.28 -12.38 5.45
C SER A 102 -7.25 -11.02 4.78
N GLU A 103 -8.01 -10.83 3.70
CA GLU A 103 -8.13 -9.57 2.96
C GLU A 103 -9.17 -8.61 3.56
N GLN A 104 -9.86 -8.99 4.63
CA GLN A 104 -10.73 -8.05 5.34
C GLN A 104 -9.89 -7.00 6.05
N MET A 105 -10.29 -5.74 5.89
CA MET A 105 -9.64 -4.59 6.50
C MET A 105 -9.54 -4.77 8.02
N LYS A 106 -8.31 -4.76 8.55
CA LYS A 106 -8.03 -4.95 9.96
C LYS A 106 -7.89 -3.58 10.64
N TRP A 107 -8.30 -3.49 11.90
CA TRP A 107 -8.27 -2.24 12.66
C TRP A 107 -6.90 -1.52 12.67
N PHE A 108 -5.79 -2.29 12.63
CA PHE A 108 -4.44 -1.70 12.59
C PHE A 108 -4.11 -1.07 11.23
N GLU A 109 -4.75 -1.49 10.14
CA GLU A 109 -4.58 -0.88 8.82
C GLU A 109 -5.18 0.54 8.79
N GLU A 110 -6.27 0.76 9.53
CA GLU A 110 -6.82 2.10 9.73
C GLU A 110 -5.85 3.01 10.49
N LEU A 111 -5.15 2.48 11.51
CA LEU A 111 -4.13 3.23 12.24
C LEU A 111 -2.93 3.58 11.35
N ILE A 112 -2.48 2.64 10.51
CA ILE A 112 -1.41 2.89 9.54
C ILE A 112 -1.84 3.95 8.54
N ALA A 113 -3.06 3.85 7.99
CA ALA A 113 -3.61 4.84 7.06
C ALA A 113 -3.69 6.24 7.70
N MET A 114 -4.09 6.32 8.97
CA MET A 114 -4.08 7.57 9.73
C MET A 114 -2.67 8.13 9.89
N GLY A 115 -1.69 7.29 10.22
CA GLY A 115 -0.28 7.67 10.33
C GLY A 115 0.27 8.26 9.03
N ILE A 116 0.03 7.60 7.91
CA ILE A 116 0.44 8.07 6.57
C ILE A 116 -0.23 9.42 6.23
N ALA A 117 -1.51 9.57 6.55
CA ALA A 117 -2.24 10.81 6.32
C ALA A 117 -1.68 11.99 7.12
N VAL A 118 -1.30 11.76 8.40
CA VAL A 118 -0.66 12.78 9.25
C VAL A 118 0.72 13.14 8.69
N MET A 119 1.53 12.16 8.30
CA MET A 119 2.84 12.40 7.68
C MET A 119 2.70 13.21 6.37
N GLY A 120 1.73 12.86 5.52
CA GLY A 120 1.45 13.60 4.29
C GLY A 120 0.99 15.05 4.56
N TYR A 121 0.22 15.27 5.61
CA TYR A 121 -0.18 16.61 6.01
C TYR A 121 0.99 17.46 6.54
N MET A 122 1.93 16.83 7.26
CA MET A 122 3.10 17.50 7.81
C MET A 122 4.25 17.69 6.79
N ALA A 123 4.21 16.98 5.65
CA ALA A 123 5.26 17.02 4.63
C ALA A 123 5.62 18.45 4.17
N PRO A 124 4.68 19.36 3.83
CA PRO A 124 5.03 20.73 3.41
C PRO A 124 5.71 21.53 4.53
N VAL A 125 5.33 21.32 5.78
CA VAL A 125 5.96 21.99 6.94
C VAL A 125 7.40 21.50 7.10
N TRP A 126 7.64 20.20 6.99
CA TRP A 126 8.98 19.61 7.04
C TRP A 126 9.88 20.10 5.91
N LEU A 127 9.33 20.21 4.69
CA LEU A 127 10.07 20.77 3.56
C LEU A 127 10.48 22.22 3.81
N MET A 128 9.59 23.06 4.36
CA MET A 128 9.93 24.45 4.73
C MET A 128 11.03 24.52 5.80
N ILE A 129 10.95 23.68 6.84
CA ILE A 129 11.97 23.60 7.89
C ILE A 129 13.30 23.16 7.30
N PHE A 130 13.28 22.16 6.44
CA PHE A 130 14.49 21.66 5.77
C PHE A 130 15.13 22.71 4.87
N GLN A 131 14.34 23.40 4.05
CA GLN A 131 14.83 24.50 3.20
C GLN A 131 15.42 25.65 4.04
N LYS A 132 14.78 26.00 5.15
CA LYS A 132 15.32 27.02 6.06
C LYS A 132 16.67 26.60 6.63
N LYS A 133 16.80 25.34 7.05
CA LYS A 133 18.08 24.81 7.58
C LYS A 133 19.18 24.77 6.52
N MET A 134 18.84 24.38 5.29
CA MET A 134 19.77 24.40 4.16
C MET A 134 20.30 25.81 3.90
N ARG A 135 19.43 26.80 3.81
CA ARG A 135 19.83 28.21 3.65
C ARG A 135 20.70 28.71 4.78
N GLN A 136 20.44 28.32 6.03
CA GLN A 136 21.30 28.69 7.16
C GLN A 136 22.71 28.12 7.00
N MET A 137 22.83 26.85 6.62
CA MET A 137 24.15 26.21 6.37
C MET A 137 24.90 26.86 5.20
N GLU A 138 24.18 27.25 4.14
CA GLU A 138 24.76 27.97 3.01
C GLU A 138 25.32 29.32 3.45
N MET A 139 24.54 30.12 4.20
CA MET A 139 25.00 31.40 4.72
C MET A 139 26.19 31.27 5.68
N GLU A 140 26.20 30.26 6.56
CA GLU A 140 27.36 30.00 7.44
C GLU A 140 28.63 29.67 6.64
N ASN A 141 28.51 28.90 5.58
CA ASN A 141 29.63 28.58 4.69
C ASN A 141 30.10 29.82 3.93
N GLU A 142 29.20 30.65 3.42
CA GLU A 142 29.55 31.89 2.74
C GLU A 142 30.26 32.86 3.68
N VAL A 143 29.80 33.03 4.91
CA VAL A 143 30.44 33.85 5.94
C VAL A 143 31.85 33.33 6.26
N MET A 144 32.03 32.01 6.40
CA MET A 144 33.36 31.45 6.64
C MET A 144 34.32 31.65 5.44
N GLN A 145 33.84 31.49 4.22
CA GLN A 145 34.63 31.76 3.01
C GLN A 145 35.01 33.22 2.94
N PHE A 146 34.07 34.12 3.23
CA PHE A 146 34.29 35.55 3.27
C PHE A 146 35.36 35.95 4.31
N GLN A 147 35.23 35.44 5.55
CA GLN A 147 36.25 35.64 6.59
C GLN A 147 37.63 35.14 6.15
N THR A 148 37.69 33.98 5.49
CA THR A 148 38.98 33.43 4.99
C THR A 148 39.62 34.33 3.92
N ILE A 149 38.78 34.84 3.00
CA ILE A 149 39.24 35.76 1.95
C ILE A 149 39.77 37.05 2.57
N ILE A 150 39.07 37.65 3.54
CA ILE A 150 39.53 38.84 4.24
C ILE A 150 40.86 38.59 4.94
N LEU A 151 41.00 37.51 5.68
CA LEU A 151 42.24 37.13 6.37
C LEU A 151 43.41 36.94 5.42
N MET A 152 43.15 36.32 4.25
CA MET A 152 44.17 36.16 3.21
C MET A 152 44.61 37.51 2.62
N LEU A 153 43.66 38.42 2.30
CA LEU A 153 43.96 39.73 1.76
C LEU A 153 44.79 40.55 2.75
N MET A 154 44.40 40.57 4.04
CA MET A 154 45.15 41.24 5.09
C MET A 154 46.57 40.72 5.27
N LYS A 155 46.80 39.41 5.02
CA LYS A 155 48.11 38.78 5.17
C LYS A 155 49.05 39.07 4.00
N ILE A 156 48.51 39.15 2.76
CA ILE A 156 49.31 39.30 1.55
C ILE A 156 49.75 40.72 1.29
N GLU A 157 48.89 41.72 1.46
CA GLU A 157 49.16 43.09 0.98
C GLU A 157 49.25 44.17 2.08
N ARG A 158 49.16 43.84 3.36
CA ARG A 158 49.01 44.83 4.44
C ARG A 158 47.91 45.89 4.17
N ILE A 159 46.88 45.47 3.48
CA ILE A 159 45.73 46.33 3.14
C ILE A 159 44.96 46.65 4.42
N SER A 160 44.59 47.92 4.63
CA SER A 160 43.75 48.29 5.77
C SER A 160 42.32 47.75 5.60
N VAL A 161 41.67 47.46 6.72
CA VAL A 161 40.27 46.98 6.74
C VAL A 161 39.34 47.96 6.01
N GLU A 162 39.62 49.24 6.08
CA GLU A 162 38.87 50.30 5.39
C GLU A 162 38.87 50.14 3.87
N MET A 163 40.02 49.80 3.28
CA MET A 163 40.13 49.59 1.84
C MET A 163 39.39 48.36 1.37
N ILE A 164 39.33 47.32 2.20
CA ILE A 164 38.55 46.10 1.90
C ILE A 164 37.06 46.41 1.93
N LEU A 165 36.59 47.19 2.90
CA LEU A 165 35.18 47.59 2.99
C LEU A 165 34.76 48.49 1.82
N GLU A 166 35.62 49.40 1.38
CA GLU A 166 35.33 50.23 0.21
C GLU A 166 35.25 49.42 -1.08
N TRP A 167 36.09 48.38 -1.24
CA TRP A 167 36.02 47.44 -2.35
C TRP A 167 34.72 46.62 -2.33
N LEU A 168 34.30 46.12 -1.18
CA LEU A 168 33.09 45.36 -1.02
C LEU A 168 31.84 46.19 -1.29
N GLU A 169 31.79 47.46 -0.84
CA GLU A 169 30.70 48.39 -1.12
C GLU A 169 30.58 48.64 -2.63
N ARG A 170 31.68 48.76 -3.32
CA ARG A 170 31.71 48.96 -4.79
C ARG A 170 31.18 47.76 -5.58
N TYR A 171 31.41 46.53 -5.10
CA TYR A 171 30.99 45.29 -5.78
C TYR A 171 29.61 44.76 -5.30
N SER A 172 29.09 45.19 -4.17
CA SER A 172 27.77 44.79 -3.70
C SER A 172 26.60 45.47 -4.42
N ASN A 173 26.88 46.51 -5.20
CA ASN A 173 25.89 47.27 -5.97
C ASN A 173 25.79 46.82 -7.45
N ILE A 174 26.30 45.63 -7.81
CA ILE A 174 26.10 44.98 -9.09
C ILE A 174 25.17 43.77 -8.91
#